data_6ddb0a83c8b6ac6a3fd4459329b248c2
#
_entry.id   6ddb0a83c8b6ac6a3fd4459329b248c2
#
_cell.length_a   1.000
_cell.length_b   1.000
_cell.length_c   1.000
_cell.angle_alpha   90.00
_cell.angle_beta   90.00
_cell.angle_gamma   90.00
#
_symmetry.space_group_name_H-M   'P 1'
#
loop_
_entity.id
_entity.type
_entity.pdbx_description
1 polymer ?
#
loop_
_entity_poly.entity_id
_entity_poly.type
_entity_poly.pdbx_seq_one_letter_code
_entity_poly.pdbx_strand_id
1 'polypeptide(L)'
;MYKRQEYDRKKSHTHITEVNVTTRNGAKAIGKPMGTYITIEAPRMVQNDEGCHREISAELARQLKKLIPGLQKEQSVLVIGLGNRDVTADALGPAVVDHLCITRHIIREYGKAAYNKEKMHEISALAPGVMAKNGMETAEIIRGVVKQTEPDVMIVIDALAARSTKRLNSTIQLTDTGIQPGSGVGNHRNGLTEETIGIPVIAIGVPTVVDAATIVISALESIESDMLLLEQDNPVVQKTFHDLYNMYVTSKDIDETIKRLSFTISEALNICLLYTSDAADD
;
A
#
# COMPACT_ATOMS: atom_id res chain seq x y z
N MET A 1 11.60 -16.80 -14.64
CA MET A 1 10.80 -17.71 -13.81
C MET A 1 10.28 -16.90 -12.63
N TYR A 2 9.09 -17.16 -12.15
CA TYR A 2 8.58 -16.60 -10.89
C TYR A 2 8.21 -17.75 -9.96
N LYS A 3 8.24 -17.51 -8.65
CA LYS A 3 7.84 -18.47 -7.62
C LYS A 3 6.64 -17.87 -6.89
N ARG A 4 5.56 -18.63 -6.78
CA ARG A 4 4.36 -18.26 -6.01
C ARG A 4 4.25 -19.19 -4.83
N GLN A 5 3.96 -18.64 -3.65
CA GLN A 5 3.67 -19.36 -2.42
C GLN A 5 2.39 -18.79 -1.83
N GLU A 6 1.58 -19.67 -1.26
CA GLU A 6 0.32 -19.31 -0.60
C GLU A 6 0.25 -20.03 0.74
N TYR A 7 -0.20 -19.34 1.76
CA TYR A 7 -0.39 -19.89 3.09
C TYR A 7 -1.38 -19.08 3.93
N ASP A 8 -2.07 -19.78 4.84
CA ASP A 8 -3.02 -19.18 5.76
C ASP A 8 -2.38 -18.90 7.12
N ARG A 9 -2.76 -17.76 7.71
CA ARG A 9 -2.41 -17.38 9.07
C ARG A 9 -3.66 -17.46 9.95
N LYS A 10 -3.74 -18.52 10.74
CA LYS A 10 -4.94 -18.82 11.57
C LYS A 10 -5.21 -17.72 12.57
N LYS A 11 -4.18 -17.16 13.23
CA LYS A 11 -4.32 -16.13 14.27
C LYS A 11 -4.92 -14.83 13.70
N SER A 12 -4.40 -14.33 12.58
CA SER A 12 -4.88 -13.11 11.93
C SER A 12 -6.05 -13.35 10.96
N HIS A 13 -6.47 -14.59 10.74
CA HIS A 13 -7.47 -14.96 9.73
C HIS A 13 -7.17 -14.37 8.34
N THR A 14 -5.90 -14.38 7.95
CA THR A 14 -5.44 -13.84 6.68
C THR A 14 -4.93 -14.94 5.77
N HIS A 15 -5.19 -14.75 4.46
CA HIS A 15 -4.56 -15.54 3.41
C HIS A 15 -3.45 -14.73 2.78
N ILE A 16 -2.25 -15.30 2.65
CA ILE A 16 -1.08 -14.62 2.14
C ILE A 16 -0.63 -15.28 0.85
N THR A 17 -0.52 -14.48 -0.19
CA THR A 17 0.10 -14.86 -1.47
C THR A 17 1.40 -14.09 -1.63
N GLU A 18 2.51 -14.79 -1.74
CA GLU A 18 3.84 -14.24 -2.02
C GLU A 18 4.29 -14.65 -3.42
N VAL A 19 4.64 -13.68 -4.27
CA VAL A 19 5.14 -13.90 -5.62
C VAL A 19 6.50 -13.25 -5.78
N ASN A 20 7.53 -14.07 -5.98
CA ASN A 20 8.91 -13.63 -6.22
C ASN A 20 9.24 -13.72 -7.73
N VAL A 21 9.43 -12.58 -8.36
CA VAL A 21 9.78 -12.45 -9.78
C VAL A 21 11.29 -12.30 -9.91
N THR A 22 11.98 -13.37 -10.29
CA THR A 22 13.45 -13.44 -10.27
C THR A 22 14.10 -13.32 -11.64
N THR A 23 13.33 -13.37 -12.73
CA THR A 23 13.89 -13.30 -14.08
C THR A 23 13.11 -12.32 -14.98
N ARG A 24 13.79 -11.77 -15.98
CA ARG A 24 13.17 -10.89 -17.00
C ARG A 24 12.02 -11.56 -17.75
N ASN A 25 12.11 -12.86 -18.02
CA ASN A 25 11.02 -13.62 -18.66
C ASN A 25 9.82 -13.77 -17.72
N GLY A 26 10.05 -13.98 -16.43
CA GLY A 26 9.02 -13.96 -15.41
C GLY A 26 8.33 -12.60 -15.31
N ALA A 27 9.10 -11.51 -15.33
CA ALA A 27 8.59 -10.15 -15.33
C ALA A 27 7.66 -9.87 -16.53
N LYS A 28 8.08 -10.28 -17.74
CA LYS A 28 7.25 -10.17 -18.95
C LYS A 28 5.96 -10.99 -18.85
N ALA A 29 6.05 -12.22 -18.34
CA ALA A 29 4.88 -13.12 -18.22
C ALA A 29 3.81 -12.60 -17.27
N ILE A 30 4.21 -11.88 -16.20
CA ILE A 30 3.28 -11.36 -15.19
C ILE A 30 2.94 -9.87 -15.43
N GLY A 31 3.66 -9.19 -16.32
CA GLY A 31 3.52 -7.75 -16.56
C GLY A 31 3.95 -6.89 -15.35
N LYS A 32 4.91 -7.37 -14.54
CA LYS A 32 5.42 -6.67 -13.34
C LYS A 32 6.95 -6.71 -13.31
N PRO A 33 7.63 -5.70 -12.73
CA PRO A 33 9.07 -5.71 -12.51
C PRO A 33 9.56 -6.94 -11.74
N MET A 34 10.86 -7.23 -11.82
CA MET A 34 11.50 -8.20 -10.93
C MET A 34 11.47 -7.67 -9.49
N GLY A 35 11.13 -8.54 -8.54
CA GLY A 35 10.99 -8.20 -7.12
C GLY A 35 9.98 -9.10 -6.42
N THR A 36 9.64 -8.73 -5.21
CA THR A 36 8.73 -9.45 -4.32
C THR A 36 7.39 -8.75 -4.23
N TYR A 37 6.32 -9.50 -4.39
CA TYR A 37 4.93 -9.04 -4.29
C TYR A 37 4.21 -9.89 -3.26
N ILE A 38 3.73 -9.26 -2.20
CA ILE A 38 2.98 -9.92 -1.13
C ILE A 38 1.56 -9.35 -1.13
N THR A 39 0.58 -10.24 -1.17
CA THR A 39 -0.84 -9.91 -1.02
C THR A 39 -1.33 -10.52 0.27
N ILE A 40 -1.87 -9.71 1.17
CA ILE A 40 -2.52 -10.12 2.42
C ILE A 40 -4.01 -9.94 2.22
N GLU A 41 -4.76 -11.02 2.09
CA GLU A 41 -6.22 -11.00 2.05
C GLU A 41 -6.72 -11.13 3.49
N ALA A 42 -7.41 -10.11 3.98
CA ALA A 42 -7.90 -10.00 5.35
C ALA A 42 -9.40 -9.61 5.33
N PRO A 43 -10.32 -10.53 5.02
CA PRO A 43 -11.76 -10.22 4.89
C PRO A 43 -12.38 -9.62 6.14
N ARG A 44 -11.82 -9.93 7.33
CA ARG A 44 -12.28 -9.39 8.62
C ARG A 44 -11.81 -7.94 8.86
N MET A 45 -10.92 -7.40 8.05
CA MET A 45 -10.42 -6.02 8.16
C MET A 45 -11.53 -4.97 7.96
N VAL A 46 -12.60 -5.33 7.26
CA VAL A 46 -13.79 -4.48 7.11
C VAL A 46 -14.68 -4.46 8.35
N GLN A 47 -14.47 -5.38 9.30
CA GLN A 47 -15.25 -5.46 10.53
C GLN A 47 -14.68 -4.54 11.61
N ASN A 48 -15.54 -4.09 12.52
CA ASN A 48 -15.12 -3.31 13.68
C ASN A 48 -14.74 -4.25 14.83
N ASP A 49 -13.57 -4.89 14.72
CA ASP A 49 -13.02 -5.85 15.69
C ASP A 49 -11.56 -5.47 15.98
N GLU A 50 -11.34 -4.81 17.12
CA GLU A 50 -10.00 -4.33 17.53
C GLU A 50 -8.98 -5.47 17.71
N GLY A 51 -9.42 -6.63 18.19
CA GLY A 51 -8.56 -7.80 18.31
C GLY A 51 -8.05 -8.28 16.95
N CYS A 52 -8.94 -8.35 15.97
CA CYS A 52 -8.60 -8.70 14.60
C CYS A 52 -7.64 -7.69 13.97
N HIS A 53 -7.86 -6.39 14.16
CA HIS A 53 -6.98 -5.34 13.65
C HIS A 53 -5.55 -5.45 14.21
N ARG A 54 -5.41 -5.72 15.51
CA ARG A 54 -4.08 -5.94 16.13
C ARG A 54 -3.35 -7.14 15.54
N GLU A 55 -4.05 -8.24 15.32
CA GLU A 55 -3.46 -9.44 14.70
C GLU A 55 -3.06 -9.21 13.24
N ILE A 56 -3.85 -8.46 12.48
CA ILE A 56 -3.52 -8.07 11.11
C ILE A 56 -2.31 -7.12 11.10
N SER A 57 -2.23 -6.16 12.04
CA SER A 57 -1.08 -5.26 12.17
C SER A 57 0.22 -6.04 12.45
N ALA A 58 0.17 -7.03 13.34
CA ALA A 58 1.32 -7.88 13.63
C ALA A 58 1.74 -8.72 12.41
N GLU A 59 0.78 -9.27 11.66
CA GLU A 59 1.09 -10.02 10.44
C GLU A 59 1.68 -9.10 9.36
N LEU A 60 1.09 -7.91 9.15
CA LEU A 60 1.61 -6.91 8.22
C LEU A 60 3.04 -6.49 8.58
N ALA A 61 3.32 -6.26 9.86
CA ALA A 61 4.66 -5.95 10.34
C ALA A 61 5.66 -7.08 10.02
N ARG A 62 5.25 -8.34 10.20
CA ARG A 62 6.07 -9.52 9.86
C ARG A 62 6.40 -9.58 8.37
N GLN A 63 5.43 -9.28 7.50
CA GLN A 63 5.67 -9.26 6.06
C GLN A 63 6.55 -8.07 5.63
N LEU A 64 6.36 -6.89 6.23
CA LEU A 64 7.20 -5.72 5.98
C LEU A 64 8.67 -5.96 6.37
N LYS A 65 8.93 -6.62 7.51
CA LYS A 65 10.29 -7.00 7.94
C LYS A 65 11.05 -7.83 6.90
N LYS A 66 10.35 -8.59 6.04
CA LYS A 66 10.99 -9.36 4.95
C LYS A 66 11.42 -8.48 3.78
N LEU A 67 10.68 -7.39 3.53
CA LEU A 67 10.89 -6.52 2.36
C LEU A 67 11.88 -5.40 2.62
N ILE A 68 11.98 -4.92 3.87
CA ILE A 68 12.84 -3.78 4.22
C ILE A 68 14.30 -4.25 4.32
N PRO A 69 15.21 -3.80 3.42
CA PRO A 69 16.58 -4.23 3.44
C PRO A 69 17.30 -3.66 4.66
N GLY A 70 18.11 -4.50 5.31
CA GLY A 70 18.98 -4.06 6.40
C GLY A 70 18.29 -3.65 7.70
N LEU A 71 17.00 -3.97 7.90
CA LEU A 71 16.21 -3.61 9.09
C LEU A 71 16.81 -4.06 10.43
N GLN A 72 17.76 -5.00 10.41
CA GLN A 72 18.53 -5.47 11.59
C GLN A 72 19.51 -4.41 12.13
N LYS A 73 19.82 -3.39 11.33
CA LYS A 73 20.69 -2.27 11.70
C LYS A 73 19.85 -1.02 11.87
N GLU A 74 20.38 -0.04 12.60
CA GLU A 74 19.77 1.28 12.68
C GLU A 74 19.74 1.93 11.29
N GLN A 75 18.59 2.46 10.92
CA GLN A 75 18.36 3.07 9.61
C GLN A 75 17.60 4.38 9.75
N SER A 76 17.81 5.26 8.79
CA SER A 76 16.94 6.41 8.54
C SER A 76 15.82 6.00 7.58
N VAL A 77 14.57 6.06 8.02
CA VAL A 77 13.38 5.64 7.28
C VAL A 77 12.52 6.85 6.96
N LEU A 78 12.19 7.02 5.67
CA LEU A 78 11.23 8.04 5.23
C LEU A 78 9.92 7.37 4.84
N VAL A 79 8.83 7.72 5.53
CA VAL A 79 7.49 7.21 5.22
C VAL A 79 6.70 8.27 4.44
N ILE A 80 6.16 7.90 3.29
CA ILE A 80 5.39 8.77 2.41
C ILE A 80 3.94 8.31 2.35
N GLY A 81 3.00 9.15 2.77
CA GLY A 81 1.57 8.94 2.60
C GLY A 81 1.06 9.65 1.35
N LEU A 82 0.83 8.90 0.26
CA LEU A 82 0.26 9.43 -0.98
C LEU A 82 -1.26 9.61 -0.86
N GLY A 83 -1.79 10.52 -1.63
CA GLY A 83 -3.22 10.75 -1.77
C GLY A 83 -3.68 12.15 -1.38
N ASN A 84 -4.99 12.36 -1.45
CA ASN A 84 -5.64 13.62 -1.18
C ASN A 84 -6.47 13.56 0.12
N ARG A 85 -6.11 14.34 1.12
CA ARG A 85 -6.85 14.42 2.40
C ARG A 85 -8.32 14.83 2.28
N ASP A 86 -8.66 15.55 1.21
CA ASP A 86 -10.03 16.06 1.01
C ASP A 86 -10.92 15.05 0.26
N VAL A 87 -10.37 13.92 -0.16
CA VAL A 87 -11.09 12.83 -0.81
C VAL A 87 -10.93 11.59 0.07
N THR A 88 -11.93 11.26 0.87
CA THR A 88 -11.82 10.23 1.91
C THR A 88 -11.24 8.91 1.39
N ALA A 89 -11.71 8.41 0.26
CA ALA A 89 -11.20 7.16 -0.32
C ALA A 89 -9.72 7.24 -0.76
N ASP A 90 -9.19 8.44 -0.96
CA ASP A 90 -7.79 8.71 -1.34
C ASP A 90 -6.94 9.22 -0.16
N ALA A 91 -7.52 9.30 1.04
CA ALA A 91 -6.87 9.86 2.22
C ALA A 91 -6.08 8.83 3.05
N LEU A 92 -5.99 7.57 2.62
CA LEU A 92 -5.37 6.49 3.39
C LEU A 92 -3.91 6.81 3.76
N GLY A 93 -3.07 7.13 2.78
CA GLY A 93 -1.65 7.42 3.00
C GLY A 93 -1.44 8.59 3.98
N PRO A 94 -2.04 9.77 3.75
CA PRO A 94 -2.01 10.87 4.71
C PRO A 94 -2.49 10.50 6.12
N ALA A 95 -3.57 9.70 6.24
CA ALA A 95 -4.08 9.27 7.54
C ALA A 95 -3.14 8.30 8.26
N VAL A 96 -2.42 7.43 7.54
CA VAL A 96 -1.38 6.58 8.14
C VAL A 96 -0.26 7.44 8.72
N VAL A 97 0.21 8.45 7.98
CA VAL A 97 1.28 9.35 8.43
C VAL A 97 0.92 10.05 9.74
N ASP A 98 -0.34 10.43 9.94
CA ASP A 98 -0.82 11.11 11.15
C ASP A 98 -0.73 10.25 12.43
N HIS A 99 -0.68 8.92 12.29
CA HIS A 99 -0.62 7.96 13.40
C HIS A 99 0.77 7.34 13.62
N LEU A 100 1.79 7.78 12.86
CA LEU A 100 3.14 7.26 12.99
C LEU A 100 3.90 7.86 14.15
N CYS A 101 4.69 7.04 14.82
CA CYS A 101 5.65 7.48 15.81
C CYS A 101 6.91 8.02 15.12
N ILE A 102 7.03 9.33 15.01
CA ILE A 102 8.17 10.01 14.39
C ILE A 102 9.30 10.18 15.40
N THR A 103 10.50 9.73 15.06
CA THR A 103 11.65 9.68 15.98
C THR A 103 12.83 10.54 15.54
N ARG A 104 12.94 10.87 14.25
CA ARG A 104 14.10 11.58 13.68
C ARG A 104 14.45 12.87 14.43
N HIS A 105 13.48 13.74 14.71
CA HIS A 105 13.70 14.99 15.40
C HIS A 105 14.21 14.78 16.84
N ILE A 106 13.71 13.76 17.53
CA ILE A 106 14.09 13.45 18.90
C ILE A 106 15.51 12.87 18.95
N ILE A 107 15.86 11.96 18.03
CA ILE A 107 17.18 11.38 17.95
C ILE A 107 18.23 12.46 17.63
N ARG A 108 17.90 13.41 16.76
CA ARG A 108 18.83 14.49 16.38
C ARG A 108 19.01 15.54 17.47
N GLU A 109 17.95 15.84 18.25
CA GLU A 109 18.01 16.82 19.31
C GLU A 109 18.66 16.26 20.59
N TYR A 110 18.26 15.07 21.02
CA TYR A 110 18.62 14.50 22.33
C TYR A 110 19.58 13.31 22.24
N GLY A 111 19.91 12.84 21.05
CA GLY A 111 20.68 11.63 20.83
C GLY A 111 19.91 10.35 21.15
N LYS A 112 20.48 9.21 20.82
CA LYS A 112 19.86 7.88 21.00
C LYS A 112 19.66 7.50 22.47
N ALA A 113 20.50 8.03 23.37
CA ALA A 113 20.41 7.78 24.81
C ALA A 113 19.08 8.23 25.45
N ALA A 114 18.34 9.17 24.82
CA ALA A 114 17.05 9.65 25.31
C ALA A 114 15.98 8.55 25.38
N TYR A 115 16.15 7.45 24.64
CA TYR A 115 15.13 6.40 24.55
C TYR A 115 15.49 5.08 25.24
N ASN A 116 16.67 4.98 25.87
CA ASN A 116 17.08 3.77 26.60
C ASN A 116 16.98 2.46 25.78
N LYS A 117 17.07 2.55 24.44
CA LYS A 117 16.97 1.42 23.50
C LYS A 117 18.25 1.30 22.70
N GLU A 118 18.78 0.10 22.61
CA GLU A 118 20.03 -0.21 21.91
C GLU A 118 19.96 0.00 20.39
N LYS A 119 18.74 -0.07 19.82
CA LYS A 119 18.50 0.11 18.38
C LYS A 119 17.23 0.93 18.18
N MET A 120 17.35 2.04 17.48
CA MET A 120 16.24 2.90 17.13
C MET A 120 16.42 3.46 15.72
N HIS A 121 15.41 3.29 14.87
CA HIS A 121 15.42 3.87 13.54
C HIS A 121 15.06 5.38 13.60
N GLU A 122 15.71 6.18 12.75
CA GLU A 122 15.32 7.57 12.53
C GLU A 122 14.11 7.60 11.60
N ILE A 123 12.89 7.73 12.14
CA ILE A 123 11.66 7.74 11.36
C ILE A 123 11.23 9.18 11.09
N SER A 124 11.09 9.51 9.82
CA SER A 124 10.46 10.74 9.34
C SER A 124 9.29 10.40 8.42
N ALA A 125 8.30 11.28 8.32
CA ALA A 125 7.16 11.06 7.45
C ALA A 125 6.70 12.35 6.76
N LEU A 126 6.08 12.19 5.59
CA LEU A 126 5.52 13.28 4.80
C LEU A 126 4.27 12.82 4.06
N ALA A 127 3.22 13.65 4.10
CA ALA A 127 2.08 13.56 3.20
C ALA A 127 2.19 14.73 2.18
N PRO A 128 2.75 14.52 0.98
CA PRO A 128 3.08 15.60 0.03
C PRO A 128 1.84 16.26 -0.58
N GLY A 129 0.67 15.62 -0.47
CA GLY A 129 -0.56 16.04 -1.12
C GLY A 129 -0.56 15.75 -2.62
N VAL A 130 -1.45 16.43 -3.35
CA VAL A 130 -1.65 16.22 -4.79
C VAL A 130 -1.28 17.47 -5.59
N MET A 131 -0.82 17.26 -6.82
CA MET A 131 -0.39 18.31 -7.74
C MET A 131 -1.45 19.40 -7.93
N ALA A 132 -2.73 19.05 -7.94
CA ALA A 132 -3.83 20.00 -8.08
C ALA A 132 -3.88 21.05 -6.94
N LYS A 133 -3.27 20.79 -5.78
CA LYS A 133 -3.22 21.70 -4.63
C LYS A 133 -1.95 22.52 -4.54
N ASN A 134 -0.81 21.93 -4.88
CA ASN A 134 0.50 22.55 -4.66
C ASN A 134 1.27 22.88 -5.95
N GLY A 135 0.78 22.45 -7.12
CA GLY A 135 1.38 22.73 -8.44
C GLY A 135 2.66 21.93 -8.73
N MET A 136 3.06 20.99 -7.87
CA MET A 136 4.29 20.20 -8.02
C MET A 136 3.96 18.72 -8.19
N GLU A 137 4.75 18.00 -8.98
CA GLU A 137 4.67 16.56 -8.99
C GLU A 137 5.15 15.96 -7.66
N THR A 138 4.45 14.96 -7.18
CA THR A 138 4.80 14.26 -5.93
C THR A 138 6.25 13.76 -5.93
N ALA A 139 6.72 13.24 -7.07
CA ALA A 139 8.10 12.78 -7.23
C ALA A 139 9.15 13.89 -7.11
N GLU A 140 8.82 15.15 -7.49
CA GLU A 140 9.72 16.31 -7.32
C GLU A 140 9.88 16.64 -5.83
N ILE A 141 8.77 16.71 -5.10
CA ILE A 141 8.77 16.97 -3.66
C ILE A 141 9.59 15.90 -2.94
N ILE A 142 9.30 14.62 -3.23
CA ILE A 142 9.97 13.48 -2.58
C ILE A 142 11.47 13.49 -2.87
N ARG A 143 11.90 13.70 -4.11
CA ARG A 143 13.34 13.81 -4.45
C ARG A 143 14.04 14.92 -3.69
N GLY A 144 13.39 16.07 -3.54
CA GLY A 144 13.91 17.18 -2.72
C GLY A 144 14.10 16.77 -1.26
N VAL A 145 13.12 16.10 -0.67
CA VAL A 145 13.18 15.60 0.71
C VAL A 145 14.25 14.51 0.87
N VAL A 146 14.29 13.52 -0.02
CA VAL A 146 15.30 12.45 0.00
C VAL A 146 16.71 13.02 -0.08
N LYS A 147 16.96 13.98 -0.98
CA LYS A 147 18.26 14.66 -1.08
C LYS A 147 18.66 15.38 0.20
N GLN A 148 17.71 15.96 0.93
CA GLN A 148 17.98 16.72 2.15
C GLN A 148 18.07 15.84 3.40
N THR A 149 17.32 14.72 3.43
CA THR A 149 17.20 13.89 4.64
C THR A 149 18.06 12.62 4.59
N GLU A 150 18.50 12.22 3.39
CA GLU A 150 19.35 11.07 3.10
C GLU A 150 18.87 9.79 3.81
N PRO A 151 17.62 9.34 3.59
CA PRO A 151 17.13 8.12 4.21
C PRO A 151 17.74 6.87 3.56
N ASP A 152 17.91 5.81 4.35
CA ASP A 152 18.40 4.51 3.87
C ASP A 152 17.32 3.76 3.08
N VAL A 153 16.05 3.97 3.43
CA VAL A 153 14.89 3.32 2.80
C VAL A 153 13.66 4.24 2.82
N MET A 154 12.83 4.14 1.81
CA MET A 154 11.55 4.82 1.73
C MET A 154 10.39 3.81 1.74
N ILE A 155 9.36 4.08 2.54
CA ILE A 155 8.11 3.32 2.56
C ILE A 155 7.02 4.23 2.04
N VAL A 156 6.28 3.78 1.03
CA VAL A 156 5.21 4.57 0.38
C VAL A 156 3.87 3.88 0.60
N ILE A 157 2.87 4.63 1.09
CA ILE A 157 1.51 4.15 1.30
C ILE A 157 0.58 4.85 0.31
N ASP A 158 -0.26 4.09 -0.38
CA ASP A 158 -1.22 4.63 -1.37
C ASP A 158 -2.56 3.90 -1.33
N ALA A 159 -3.61 4.62 -1.67
CA ALA A 159 -4.94 4.08 -1.93
C ALA A 159 -5.01 3.60 -3.39
N LEU A 160 -5.48 2.37 -3.60
CA LEU A 160 -5.51 1.74 -4.92
C LEU A 160 -6.94 1.59 -5.44
N ALA A 161 -7.08 1.38 -6.75
CA ALA A 161 -8.31 0.89 -7.35
C ALA A 161 -8.34 -0.65 -7.36
N ALA A 162 -9.44 -1.23 -6.89
CA ALA A 162 -9.65 -2.68 -6.88
C ALA A 162 -9.97 -3.18 -8.29
N ARG A 163 -9.40 -4.33 -8.66
CA ARG A 163 -9.77 -5.08 -9.87
C ARG A 163 -10.86 -6.13 -9.62
N SER A 164 -11.43 -6.16 -8.42
CA SER A 164 -12.53 -7.03 -8.01
C SER A 164 -13.15 -6.47 -6.74
N THR A 165 -14.47 -6.50 -6.65
CA THR A 165 -15.22 -6.05 -5.47
C THR A 165 -14.83 -6.79 -4.20
N LYS A 166 -14.40 -8.05 -4.30
CA LYS A 166 -13.94 -8.87 -3.17
C LYS A 166 -12.69 -8.34 -2.48
N ARG A 167 -11.88 -7.54 -3.20
CA ARG A 167 -10.62 -6.97 -2.67
C ARG A 167 -10.78 -5.59 -2.04
N LEU A 168 -11.94 -4.97 -2.24
CA LEU A 168 -12.20 -3.62 -1.73
C LEU A 168 -12.10 -3.60 -0.20
N ASN A 169 -11.25 -2.74 0.34
CA ASN A 169 -10.98 -2.56 1.78
C ASN A 169 -10.55 -3.81 2.56
N SER A 170 -10.31 -4.92 1.90
CA SER A 170 -10.04 -6.23 2.53
C SER A 170 -8.70 -6.85 2.12
N THR A 171 -7.90 -6.13 1.35
CA THR A 171 -6.63 -6.64 0.82
C THR A 171 -5.53 -5.60 1.01
N ILE A 172 -4.37 -6.01 1.52
CA ILE A 172 -3.17 -5.19 1.58
C ILE A 172 -2.14 -5.75 0.61
N GLN A 173 -1.56 -4.90 -0.22
CA GLN A 173 -0.53 -5.26 -1.20
C GLN A 173 0.80 -4.64 -0.80
N LEU A 174 1.86 -5.45 -0.78
CA LEU A 174 3.21 -5.01 -0.47
C LEU A 174 4.14 -5.36 -1.63
N THR A 175 5.13 -4.53 -1.89
CA THR A 175 6.20 -4.83 -2.86
C THR A 175 7.46 -4.02 -2.56
N ASP A 176 8.61 -4.57 -2.95
CA ASP A 176 9.92 -3.92 -2.94
C ASP A 176 10.28 -3.25 -4.27
N THR A 177 9.35 -3.19 -5.23
CA THR A 177 9.59 -2.60 -6.56
C THR A 177 9.13 -1.14 -6.66
N GLY A 178 8.67 -0.56 -5.55
CA GLY A 178 8.08 0.78 -5.56
C GLY A 178 6.66 0.82 -6.13
N ILE A 179 6.19 2.00 -6.48
CA ILE A 179 4.81 2.26 -6.92
C ILE A 179 4.77 3.25 -8.08
N GLN A 180 3.74 3.13 -8.92
CA GLN A 180 3.36 4.14 -9.91
C GLN A 180 2.07 4.82 -9.45
N PRO A 181 2.16 6.00 -8.82
CA PRO A 181 1.00 6.68 -8.26
C PRO A 181 -0.05 7.00 -9.34
N GLY A 182 -1.32 6.71 -9.05
CA GLY A 182 -2.44 7.01 -9.94
C GLY A 182 -2.55 6.10 -11.18
N SER A 183 -1.71 5.07 -11.33
CA SER A 183 -1.82 4.14 -12.47
C SER A 183 -3.15 3.38 -12.51
N GLY A 184 -3.76 3.12 -11.36
CA GLY A 184 -5.08 2.48 -11.25
C GLY A 184 -6.25 3.35 -11.70
N VAL A 185 -6.03 4.66 -11.85
CA VAL A 185 -7.05 5.65 -12.27
C VAL A 185 -6.66 6.39 -13.56
N GLY A 186 -5.78 5.78 -14.37
CA GLY A 186 -5.37 6.31 -15.67
C GLY A 186 -4.41 7.52 -15.63
N ASN A 187 -3.93 7.92 -14.47
CA ASN A 187 -2.95 8.98 -14.32
C ASN A 187 -1.52 8.42 -14.43
N HIS A 188 -0.83 8.73 -15.53
CA HIS A 188 0.58 8.39 -15.70
C HIS A 188 1.46 9.43 -15.00
N ARG A 189 1.81 9.16 -13.75
CA ARG A 189 2.78 9.94 -12.97
C ARG A 189 4.14 9.26 -12.96
N ASN A 190 5.19 10.03 -12.64
CA ASN A 190 6.52 9.45 -12.45
C ASN A 190 6.48 8.41 -11.32
N GLY A 191 6.97 7.21 -11.61
CA GLY A 191 7.06 6.12 -10.64
C GLY A 191 7.98 6.49 -9.48
N LEU A 192 7.64 6.02 -8.29
CA LEU A 192 8.48 6.07 -7.10
C LEU A 192 9.12 4.69 -6.94
N THR A 193 10.27 4.51 -7.54
CA THR A 193 11.05 3.25 -7.55
C THR A 193 12.47 3.54 -7.11
N GLU A 194 13.24 2.50 -6.78
CA GLU A 194 14.67 2.66 -6.48
C GLU A 194 15.42 3.37 -7.61
N GLU A 195 15.08 3.05 -8.88
CA GLU A 195 15.70 3.67 -10.05
C GLU A 195 15.45 5.19 -10.12
N THR A 196 14.25 5.65 -9.76
CA THR A 196 13.84 7.06 -9.89
C THR A 196 14.15 7.90 -8.66
N ILE A 197 14.26 7.28 -7.49
CA ILE A 197 14.47 7.93 -6.19
C ILE A 197 15.92 7.79 -5.71
N GLY A 198 16.61 6.71 -6.10
CA GLY A 198 18.02 6.46 -5.73
C GLY A 198 18.21 5.69 -4.43
N ILE A 199 17.14 5.26 -3.76
CA ILE A 199 17.15 4.44 -2.56
C ILE A 199 16.08 3.36 -2.65
N PRO A 200 16.17 2.25 -1.90
CA PRO A 200 15.13 1.22 -1.85
C PRO A 200 13.75 1.78 -1.52
N VAL A 201 12.73 1.37 -2.25
CA VAL A 201 11.34 1.82 -2.08
C VAL A 201 10.42 0.63 -1.86
N ILE A 202 9.82 0.57 -0.66
CA ILE A 202 8.80 -0.41 -0.32
C ILE A 202 7.42 0.25 -0.46
N ALA A 203 6.50 -0.40 -1.17
CA ALA A 203 5.15 0.12 -1.35
C ALA A 203 4.13 -0.70 -0.57
N ILE A 204 3.18 0.00 0.05
CA ILE A 204 1.99 -0.54 0.71
C ILE A 204 0.77 0.05 0.01
N GLY A 205 -0.09 -0.81 -0.52
CA GLY A 205 -1.31 -0.37 -1.19
C GLY A 205 -2.54 -1.08 -0.67
N VAL A 206 -3.64 -0.34 -0.51
CA VAL A 206 -4.96 -0.90 -0.16
C VAL A 206 -5.99 -0.41 -1.15
N PRO A 207 -6.76 -1.32 -1.78
CA PRO A 207 -7.86 -0.94 -2.64
C PRO A 207 -9.01 -0.31 -1.83
N THR A 208 -9.26 0.97 -2.05
CA THR A 208 -10.30 1.76 -1.36
C THR A 208 -11.45 2.16 -2.28
N VAL A 209 -11.25 2.02 -3.58
CA VAL A 209 -12.25 2.26 -4.63
C VAL A 209 -12.27 1.11 -5.63
N VAL A 210 -13.36 0.99 -6.35
CA VAL A 210 -13.52 0.11 -7.51
C VAL A 210 -14.24 0.88 -8.61
N ASP A 211 -13.86 0.70 -9.88
CA ASP A 211 -14.61 1.32 -10.96
C ASP A 211 -15.97 0.65 -11.14
N ALA A 212 -16.97 1.42 -11.61
CA ALA A 212 -18.32 0.92 -11.75
C ALA A 212 -18.44 -0.19 -12.81
N ALA A 213 -17.59 -0.17 -13.85
CA ALA A 213 -17.54 -1.22 -14.85
C ALA A 213 -17.14 -2.56 -14.25
N THR A 214 -16.12 -2.58 -13.38
CA THR A 214 -15.70 -3.79 -12.64
C THR A 214 -16.85 -4.37 -11.81
N ILE A 215 -17.70 -3.53 -11.18
CA ILE A 215 -18.85 -4.00 -10.40
C ILE A 215 -19.86 -4.69 -11.34
N VAL A 216 -20.18 -4.06 -12.46
CA VAL A 216 -21.13 -4.60 -13.45
C VAL A 216 -20.61 -5.92 -14.02
N ILE A 217 -19.35 -5.97 -14.45
CA ILE A 217 -18.73 -7.20 -14.96
C ILE A 217 -18.77 -8.32 -13.91
N SER A 218 -18.38 -8.04 -12.68
CA SER A 218 -18.39 -9.04 -11.59
C SER A 218 -19.80 -9.56 -11.29
N ALA A 219 -20.82 -8.70 -11.39
CA ALA A 219 -22.21 -9.11 -11.21
C ALA A 219 -22.70 -10.01 -12.36
N LEU A 220 -22.35 -9.68 -13.58
CA LEU A 220 -22.71 -10.48 -14.78
C LEU A 220 -22.00 -11.83 -14.80
N GLU A 221 -20.70 -11.89 -14.43
CA GLU A 221 -19.95 -13.15 -14.28
C GLU A 221 -20.59 -14.09 -13.25
N SER A 222 -21.20 -13.53 -12.21
CA SER A 222 -21.86 -14.34 -11.14
C SER A 222 -23.21 -14.96 -11.58
N ILE A 223 -23.79 -14.48 -12.69
CA ILE A 223 -25.12 -14.92 -13.18
C ILE A 223 -25.00 -16.01 -14.27
N GLU A 224 -23.80 -16.51 -14.56
CA GLU A 224 -23.56 -17.52 -15.61
C GLU A 224 -24.20 -17.16 -16.96
N SER A 225 -24.05 -15.95 -17.47
CA SER A 225 -24.65 -15.59 -18.75
C SER A 225 -23.61 -15.55 -19.85
N ASP A 226 -23.76 -16.44 -20.81
CA ASP A 226 -23.16 -16.38 -22.16
C ASP A 226 -23.50 -15.07 -22.92
N MET A 227 -24.32 -14.22 -22.35
CA MET A 227 -24.77 -12.95 -22.95
C MET A 227 -23.65 -11.91 -23.09
N LEU A 228 -22.59 -11.97 -22.28
CA LEU A 228 -21.47 -11.02 -22.32
C LEU A 228 -20.61 -11.14 -23.59
N LEU A 229 -20.55 -12.30 -24.20
CA LEU A 229 -19.74 -12.55 -25.39
C LEU A 229 -20.34 -11.99 -26.68
N LEU A 230 -21.65 -11.73 -26.69
CA LEU A 230 -22.36 -11.31 -27.91
C LEU A 230 -22.40 -9.80 -28.15
N GLU A 231 -22.04 -8.97 -27.18
CA GLU A 231 -22.24 -7.51 -27.23
C GLU A 231 -20.97 -6.68 -27.16
N GLN A 232 -19.77 -7.28 -27.10
CA GLN A 232 -18.50 -6.53 -26.99
C GLN A 232 -18.24 -5.59 -28.19
N ASP A 233 -18.79 -5.87 -29.36
CA ASP A 233 -18.65 -5.04 -30.55
C ASP A 233 -19.78 -3.99 -30.73
N ASN A 234 -20.73 -3.93 -29.80
CA ASN A 234 -21.80 -2.94 -29.86
C ASN A 234 -21.29 -1.55 -29.40
N PRO A 235 -21.36 -0.50 -30.28
CA PRO A 235 -20.86 0.84 -29.91
C PRO A 235 -21.54 1.47 -28.68
N VAL A 236 -22.80 1.14 -28.42
CA VAL A 236 -23.55 1.63 -27.25
C VAL A 236 -23.01 0.98 -25.99
N VAL A 237 -22.75 -0.33 -26.04
CA VAL A 237 -22.17 -1.07 -24.91
C VAL A 237 -20.75 -0.55 -24.61
N GLN A 238 -19.90 -0.40 -25.63
CA GLN A 238 -18.56 0.17 -25.47
C GLN A 238 -18.58 1.57 -24.87
N LYS A 239 -19.46 2.45 -25.32
CA LYS A 239 -19.61 3.79 -24.74
C LYS A 239 -20.06 3.74 -23.30
N THR A 240 -21.06 2.93 -22.97
CA THR A 240 -21.56 2.77 -21.61
C THR A 240 -20.46 2.25 -20.66
N PHE A 241 -19.69 1.24 -21.09
CA PHE A 241 -18.56 0.75 -20.29
C PHE A 241 -17.46 1.80 -20.15
N HIS A 242 -17.19 2.59 -21.19
CA HIS A 242 -16.23 3.70 -21.09
C HIS A 242 -16.64 4.72 -20.02
N ASP A 243 -17.92 5.10 -19.98
CA ASP A 243 -18.45 6.02 -18.97
C ASP A 243 -18.36 5.41 -17.55
N LEU A 244 -18.66 4.11 -17.41
CA LEU A 244 -18.55 3.39 -16.13
C LEU A 244 -17.10 3.23 -15.62
N TYR A 245 -16.12 3.10 -16.50
CA TYR A 245 -14.69 3.07 -16.10
C TYR A 245 -14.20 4.41 -15.53
N ASN A 246 -14.89 5.50 -15.82
CA ASN A 246 -14.58 6.82 -15.26
C ASN A 246 -15.33 7.13 -13.94
N MET A 247 -16.15 6.19 -13.46
CA MET A 247 -16.91 6.32 -12.21
C MET A 247 -16.31 5.39 -11.16
N TYR A 248 -15.92 5.95 -10.02
CA TYR A 248 -15.39 5.18 -8.89
C TYR A 248 -16.42 5.06 -7.78
N VAL A 249 -16.52 3.86 -7.23
CA VAL A 249 -17.43 3.50 -6.13
C VAL A 249 -16.59 3.06 -4.93
N THR A 250 -17.03 3.43 -3.75
CA THR A 250 -16.45 3.01 -2.48
C THR A 250 -17.51 2.52 -1.51
N SER A 251 -17.12 1.97 -0.35
CA SER A 251 -18.08 1.56 0.67
C SER A 251 -18.80 2.75 1.29
N LYS A 252 -20.02 2.54 1.79
CA LYS A 252 -20.83 3.60 2.41
C LYS A 252 -20.19 4.16 3.69
N ASP A 253 -19.41 3.32 4.39
CA ASP A 253 -18.72 3.61 5.64
C ASP A 253 -17.23 3.94 5.41
N ILE A 254 -16.89 4.52 4.27
CA ILE A 254 -15.49 4.77 3.87
C ILE A 254 -14.73 5.60 4.91
N ASP A 255 -15.37 6.56 5.58
CA ASP A 255 -14.75 7.40 6.59
C ASP A 255 -14.23 6.56 7.77
N GLU A 256 -15.07 5.67 8.30
CA GLU A 256 -14.68 4.76 9.38
C GLU A 256 -13.71 3.70 8.89
N THR A 257 -13.86 3.24 7.66
CA THR A 257 -12.97 2.27 7.03
C THR A 257 -11.55 2.84 6.90
N ILE A 258 -11.38 4.07 6.40
CA ILE A 258 -10.06 4.71 6.29
C ILE A 258 -9.42 4.91 7.67
N LYS A 259 -10.18 5.30 8.69
CA LYS A 259 -9.67 5.39 10.06
C LYS A 259 -9.12 4.05 10.55
N ARG A 260 -9.87 2.95 10.40
CA ARG A 260 -9.44 1.62 10.80
C ARG A 260 -8.21 1.14 10.02
N LEU A 261 -8.25 1.27 8.69
CA LEU A 261 -7.14 0.88 7.82
C LEU A 261 -5.87 1.67 8.13
N SER A 262 -5.98 2.99 8.29
CA SER A 262 -4.83 3.83 8.61
C SER A 262 -4.22 3.48 9.96
N PHE A 263 -5.06 3.21 10.98
CA PHE A 263 -4.59 2.75 12.28
C PHE A 263 -3.90 1.38 12.19
N THR A 264 -4.50 0.42 11.47
CA THR A 264 -3.91 -0.92 11.29
C THR A 264 -2.53 -0.86 10.61
N ILE A 265 -2.38 -0.03 9.57
CA ILE A 265 -1.12 0.11 8.83
C ILE A 265 -0.09 0.88 9.66
N SER A 266 -0.49 1.98 10.33
CA SER A 266 0.44 2.74 11.17
C SER A 266 0.94 1.92 12.35
N GLU A 267 0.08 1.13 12.98
CA GLU A 267 0.47 0.21 14.06
C GLU A 267 1.46 -0.85 13.56
N ALA A 268 1.21 -1.42 12.38
CA ALA A 268 2.14 -2.36 11.75
C ALA A 268 3.52 -1.73 11.49
N LEU A 269 3.55 -0.49 11.01
CA LEU A 269 4.79 0.27 10.79
C LEU A 269 5.48 0.60 12.12
N ASN A 270 4.75 1.01 13.14
CA ASN A 270 5.29 1.25 14.47
C ASN A 270 5.88 -0.04 15.07
N ILE A 271 5.18 -1.18 14.97
CA ILE A 271 5.70 -2.49 15.38
C ILE A 271 6.97 -2.86 14.60
N CYS A 272 6.96 -2.65 13.29
CA CYS A 272 8.08 -3.01 12.42
C CYS A 272 9.32 -2.17 12.68
N LEU A 273 9.16 -0.85 12.90
CA LEU A 273 10.24 0.13 12.94
C LEU A 273 10.69 0.51 14.35
N LEU A 274 9.82 0.42 15.37
CA LEU A 274 10.18 0.79 16.75
C LEU A 274 10.56 -0.41 17.62
N TYR A 275 9.92 -1.57 17.39
CA TYR A 275 10.14 -2.76 18.21
C TYR A 275 11.00 -3.76 17.46
N THR A 276 12.34 -3.57 17.53
CA THR A 276 13.31 -4.43 16.87
C THR A 276 13.63 -5.73 17.65
N SER A 277 13.00 -5.96 18.82
CA SER A 277 13.19 -7.16 19.61
C SER A 277 12.12 -8.22 19.35
N ASP A 278 12.49 -9.47 19.52
CA ASP A 278 11.79 -10.74 19.27
C ASP A 278 10.41 -10.93 19.98
N ALA A 279 9.81 -9.85 20.50
CA ALA A 279 8.53 -9.90 21.21
C ALA A 279 7.30 -10.21 20.34
N ALA A 280 7.49 -10.54 19.05
CA ALA A 280 6.40 -10.89 18.12
C ALA A 280 6.39 -12.39 17.73
N ASP A 281 7.27 -13.21 18.30
CA ASP A 281 7.38 -14.65 17.99
C ASP A 281 6.79 -15.59 19.06
N ASP A 282 6.12 -15.04 20.10
CA ASP A 282 5.37 -15.85 21.10
C ASP A 282 3.86 -15.89 20.83
#